data_6ff9cfae75df39dd624fa4a7384532d4
#
_entry.id   6ff9cfae75df39dd624fa4a7384532d4
#
_cell.length_a   1.000
_cell.length_b   1.000
_cell.length_c   1.000
_cell.angle_alpha   90.00
_cell.angle_beta   90.00
_cell.angle_gamma   90.00
#
_symmetry.space_group_name_H-M   'P 1'
#
loop_
_entity.id
_entity.type
_entity.pdbx_description
1 polymer ?
#
loop_
_entity_poly.entity_id
_entity_poly.type
_entity_poly.pdbx_seq_one_letter_code
_entity_poly.pdbx_strand_id
1 'polypeptide(L)'
;MRSKLLFRFWMALLIGLFSCSPRLELAPPDNPLDPDNPDYEPPTAVITYGIADGGVSTKDSVTFSWNGNVITRDFSYRFDDSNWSGWTTSKTVTFSYLDELPHRFEVRARGENDEIQEIPTSSGFITDAIEGASLILFPYRQTSNVGDTLTVAVMLEEVTDIIGAEFTLTYDPTGFLFIDSQTGAFADSIQATGLQVVEVDPVPGKVSASVTAAAGSAKSFSGTASLIMISLKTVKAGTFTLTLGNGVLVDSNRQPVTINRLRGELLVVK
;
A
#
# COMPACT_ATOMS: atom_id res chain seq x y z
N MET A 1 -7.28 80.56 -59.31
CA MET A 1 -7.89 79.29 -59.66
C MET A 1 -6.87 78.13 -59.79
N ARG A 2 -5.80 78.10 -58.96
CA ARG A 2 -4.75 77.05 -59.06
C ARG A 2 -4.53 76.25 -57.75
N SER A 3 -5.25 76.43 -56.71
CA SER A 3 -5.06 75.76 -55.41
C SER A 3 -5.95 74.53 -55.15
N LYS A 4 -6.99 74.28 -55.90
CA LYS A 4 -7.94 73.17 -55.69
C LYS A 4 -7.58 71.87 -56.41
N LEU A 5 -6.61 71.93 -57.31
CA LEU A 5 -6.20 70.73 -58.09
C LEU A 5 -5.14 69.89 -57.36
N LEU A 6 -4.29 70.55 -56.59
CA LEU A 6 -3.24 69.87 -55.81
C LEU A 6 -3.75 69.08 -54.57
N PHE A 7 -4.86 69.54 -54.00
CA PHE A 7 -5.45 68.88 -52.84
C PHE A 7 -6.18 67.55 -53.15
N ARG A 8 -6.66 67.43 -54.40
CA ARG A 8 -7.35 66.21 -54.84
C ARG A 8 -6.35 65.07 -55.25
N PHE A 9 -5.14 65.41 -55.59
CA PHE A 9 -4.11 64.43 -55.98
C PHE A 9 -3.43 63.77 -54.74
N TRP A 10 -3.37 64.54 -53.65
CA TRP A 10 -2.81 64.01 -52.35
C TRP A 10 -3.79 63.11 -51.61
N MET A 11 -5.07 63.31 -51.76
CA MET A 11 -6.08 62.48 -51.08
C MET A 11 -6.26 61.10 -51.80
N ALA A 12 -5.92 60.99 -53.07
CA ALA A 12 -5.93 59.72 -53.83
C ALA A 12 -4.73 58.84 -53.54
N LEU A 13 -3.61 59.44 -53.05
CA LEU A 13 -2.36 58.68 -52.76
C LEU A 13 -2.35 58.05 -51.34
N LEU A 14 -3.24 58.51 -50.44
CA LEU A 14 -3.34 57.99 -49.07
C LEU A 14 -4.25 56.77 -48.91
N ILE A 15 -5.02 56.38 -49.92
CA ILE A 15 -5.93 55.22 -49.86
C ILE A 15 -5.27 53.93 -50.33
N GLY A 16 -4.01 53.99 -50.84
CA GLY A 16 -3.32 52.83 -51.41
C GLY A 16 -2.41 52.07 -50.45
N LEU A 17 -2.30 52.43 -49.15
CA LEU A 17 -1.35 51.82 -48.19
C LEU A 17 -1.99 50.90 -47.16
N PHE A 18 -3.28 50.63 -47.19
CA PHE A 18 -3.89 49.51 -46.44
C PHE A 18 -3.80 48.25 -47.34
N SER A 19 -2.58 47.84 -47.64
CA SER A 19 -2.32 46.47 -48.09
C SER A 19 -2.56 45.56 -46.86
N CYS A 20 -3.72 44.97 -46.79
CA CYS A 20 -3.97 43.84 -45.92
C CYS A 20 -2.97 42.76 -46.27
N SER A 21 -1.85 42.69 -45.56
CA SER A 21 -0.96 41.52 -45.64
C SER A 21 -1.80 40.31 -45.31
N PRO A 22 -1.93 39.32 -46.22
CA PRO A 22 -2.60 38.09 -45.85
C PRO A 22 -1.88 37.57 -44.60
N ARG A 23 -2.64 37.37 -43.52
CA ARG A 23 -2.15 36.70 -42.33
C ARG A 23 -1.70 35.33 -42.80
N LEU A 24 -0.40 35.05 -42.78
CA LEU A 24 0.11 33.73 -43.03
C LEU A 24 -0.43 32.85 -41.89
N GLU A 25 -1.50 32.15 -42.15
CA GLU A 25 -1.93 31.08 -41.28
C GLU A 25 -0.87 29.98 -41.36
N LEU A 26 -0.01 29.90 -40.38
CA LEU A 26 0.90 28.78 -40.24
C LEU A 26 0.04 27.52 -40.10
N ALA A 27 0.32 26.50 -40.87
CA ALA A 27 -0.28 25.19 -40.65
C ALA A 27 0.01 24.75 -39.22
N PRO A 28 -0.95 24.11 -38.52
CA PRO A 28 -0.69 23.57 -37.21
C PRO A 28 0.52 22.62 -37.25
N PRO A 29 1.27 22.52 -36.12
CA PRO A 29 2.41 21.59 -36.08
C PRO A 29 1.95 20.16 -36.37
N ASP A 30 2.70 19.44 -37.15
CA ASP A 30 2.48 18.02 -37.50
C ASP A 30 3.29 17.06 -36.62
N ASN A 31 4.11 17.62 -35.70
CA ASN A 31 4.88 16.83 -34.74
C ASN A 31 3.92 16.25 -33.65
N PRO A 32 3.83 14.92 -33.52
CA PRO A 32 2.96 14.28 -32.54
C PRO A 32 3.40 14.51 -31.08
N LEU A 33 4.58 15.09 -30.84
CA LEU A 33 5.08 15.44 -29.51
C LEU A 33 4.84 16.92 -29.16
N ASP A 34 4.25 17.69 -30.06
CA ASP A 34 3.97 19.11 -29.86
C ASP A 34 2.57 19.30 -29.28
N PRO A 35 2.44 19.86 -28.06
CA PRO A 35 1.12 20.12 -27.45
C PRO A 35 0.19 21.02 -28.27
N ASP A 36 0.75 21.81 -29.20
CA ASP A 36 -0.04 22.66 -30.10
C ASP A 36 -0.54 21.90 -31.34
N ASN A 37 -0.16 20.64 -31.52
CA ASN A 37 -0.70 19.75 -32.55
C ASN A 37 -2.15 19.39 -32.20
N PRO A 38 -3.14 19.58 -33.12
CA PRO A 38 -4.53 19.20 -32.88
C PRO A 38 -4.77 17.73 -32.53
N ASP A 39 -3.86 16.85 -32.93
CA ASP A 39 -3.92 15.40 -32.69
C ASP A 39 -3.01 14.97 -31.53
N TYR A 40 -2.52 15.93 -30.74
CA TYR A 40 -1.69 15.64 -29.57
C TYR A 40 -2.48 14.92 -28.49
N GLU A 41 -1.97 13.79 -28.04
CA GLU A 41 -2.47 13.06 -26.88
C GLU A 41 -1.38 13.06 -25.78
N PRO A 42 -1.65 13.61 -24.58
CA PRO A 42 -0.67 13.60 -23.49
C PRO A 42 -0.26 12.18 -23.10
N PRO A 43 0.94 11.99 -22.50
CA PRO A 43 1.39 10.67 -22.06
C PRO A 43 0.38 10.08 -21.07
N THR A 44 0.02 8.82 -21.27
CA THR A 44 -1.00 8.14 -20.48
C THR A 44 -0.56 6.72 -20.14
N ALA A 45 -0.71 6.34 -18.88
CA ALA A 45 -0.59 4.96 -18.42
C ALA A 45 -1.99 4.35 -18.29
N VAL A 46 -2.14 3.08 -18.67
CA VAL A 46 -3.38 2.31 -18.50
C VAL A 46 -3.03 0.99 -17.84
N ILE A 47 -3.65 0.68 -16.71
CA ILE A 47 -3.51 -0.61 -16.03
C ILE A 47 -4.21 -1.67 -16.89
N THR A 48 -3.46 -2.69 -17.30
CA THR A 48 -3.92 -3.78 -18.18
C THR A 48 -4.09 -5.11 -17.44
N TYR A 49 -3.48 -5.23 -16.27
CA TYR A 49 -3.57 -6.40 -15.42
C TYR A 49 -3.41 -5.98 -13.95
N GLY A 50 -4.13 -6.66 -13.05
CA GLY A 50 -4.13 -6.42 -11.61
C GLY A 50 -5.53 -6.60 -11.03
N ILE A 51 -5.70 -6.18 -9.78
CA ILE A 51 -7.03 -6.13 -9.15
C ILE A 51 -7.75 -4.88 -9.67
N ALA A 52 -8.99 -5.05 -10.09
CA ALA A 52 -9.83 -3.93 -10.51
C ALA A 52 -10.12 -2.98 -9.34
N ASP A 53 -10.37 -1.72 -9.67
CA ASP A 53 -10.74 -0.71 -8.66
C ASP A 53 -11.99 -1.15 -7.88
N GLY A 54 -11.91 -1.11 -6.55
CA GLY A 54 -12.92 -1.64 -5.63
C GLY A 54 -12.93 -3.17 -5.48
N GLY A 55 -11.97 -3.89 -6.09
CA GLY A 55 -11.90 -5.35 -6.04
C GLY A 55 -11.28 -5.89 -4.75
N VAL A 56 -11.33 -7.22 -4.60
CA VAL A 56 -10.75 -7.97 -3.48
C VAL A 56 -9.72 -8.96 -4.01
N SER A 57 -8.54 -9.01 -3.37
CA SER A 57 -7.52 -10.01 -3.61
C SER A 57 -7.58 -11.08 -2.52
N THR A 58 -7.73 -12.35 -2.91
CA THR A 58 -7.63 -13.48 -1.98
C THR A 58 -6.19 -13.97 -1.80
N LYS A 59 -5.21 -13.14 -2.17
CA LYS A 59 -3.77 -13.40 -2.00
C LYS A 59 -3.09 -12.20 -1.41
N ASP A 60 -2.12 -12.42 -0.56
CA ASP A 60 -1.24 -11.40 0.01
C ASP A 60 -0.13 -10.91 -0.95
N SER A 61 -0.29 -11.19 -2.22
CA SER A 61 0.61 -10.75 -3.28
C SER A 61 -0.19 -10.40 -4.52
N VAL A 62 0.04 -9.21 -5.05
CA VAL A 62 -0.65 -8.67 -6.22
C VAL A 62 0.36 -8.18 -7.23
N THR A 63 0.16 -8.54 -8.51
CA THR A 63 0.95 -8.05 -9.63
C THR A 63 0.10 -7.06 -10.43
N PHE A 64 0.64 -5.89 -10.72
CA PHE A 64 0.08 -4.94 -11.66
C PHE A 64 0.91 -4.89 -12.93
N SER A 65 0.23 -4.75 -14.08
CA SER A 65 0.88 -4.46 -15.36
C SER A 65 0.12 -3.32 -16.05
N TRP A 66 0.86 -2.53 -16.84
CA TRP A 66 0.32 -1.36 -17.52
C TRP A 66 0.97 -1.15 -18.87
N ASN A 67 0.34 -0.34 -19.71
CA ASN A 67 0.89 0.14 -20.96
C ASN A 67 0.76 1.66 -21.03
N GLY A 68 1.59 2.28 -21.88
CA GLY A 68 1.46 3.68 -22.25
C GLY A 68 0.93 3.84 -23.67
N ASN A 69 0.53 5.07 -24.04
CA ASN A 69 0.28 5.44 -25.42
C ASN A 69 1.59 5.59 -26.20
N VAL A 70 1.49 5.94 -27.48
CA VAL A 70 2.63 5.95 -28.43
C VAL A 70 3.75 6.93 -28.04
N ILE A 71 3.45 8.02 -27.34
CA ILE A 71 4.44 9.01 -26.93
C ILE A 71 5.05 8.74 -25.55
N THR A 72 4.59 7.68 -24.85
CA THR A 72 5.08 7.35 -23.51
C THR A 72 6.47 6.75 -23.58
N ARG A 73 7.43 7.38 -22.87
CA ARG A 73 8.82 6.94 -22.73
C ARG A 73 9.02 6.00 -21.55
N ASP A 74 8.54 6.42 -20.37
CA ASP A 74 8.75 5.69 -19.10
C ASP A 74 7.62 5.95 -18.10
N PHE A 75 7.66 5.23 -16.99
CA PHE A 75 6.63 5.21 -15.95
C PHE A 75 7.23 5.44 -14.58
N SER A 76 6.42 5.98 -13.67
CA SER A 76 6.68 5.98 -12.24
C SER A 76 5.42 5.49 -11.53
N TYR A 77 5.58 4.68 -10.49
CA TYR A 77 4.46 4.11 -9.74
C TYR A 77 4.67 4.29 -8.24
N ARG A 78 3.59 4.18 -7.50
CA ARG A 78 3.61 4.10 -6.04
C ARG A 78 2.54 3.14 -5.53
N PHE A 79 2.73 2.69 -4.31
CA PHE A 79 1.82 1.82 -3.60
C PHE A 79 1.45 2.45 -2.27
N ASP A 80 0.18 2.52 -1.95
CA ASP A 80 -0.38 3.24 -0.82
C ASP A 80 0.15 4.69 -0.78
N ASP A 81 0.47 5.22 0.39
CA ASP A 81 1.01 6.57 0.54
C ASP A 81 2.54 6.64 0.42
N SER A 82 3.17 5.62 -0.19
CA SER A 82 4.62 5.62 -0.40
C SER A 82 5.06 6.72 -1.39
N ASN A 83 6.35 7.01 -1.38
CA ASN A 83 6.95 7.89 -2.39
C ASN A 83 6.87 7.23 -3.78
N TRP A 84 6.79 8.08 -4.82
CA TRP A 84 6.89 7.63 -6.19
C TRP A 84 8.22 6.91 -6.44
N SER A 85 8.16 5.81 -7.20
CA SER A 85 9.37 5.12 -7.68
C SER A 85 10.21 6.04 -8.56
N GLY A 86 11.48 5.71 -8.76
CA GLY A 86 12.24 6.24 -9.89
C GLY A 86 11.55 5.92 -11.22
N TRP A 87 11.81 6.74 -12.25
CA TRP A 87 11.31 6.49 -13.60
C TRP A 87 11.90 5.19 -14.16
N THR A 88 11.06 4.36 -14.80
CA THR A 88 11.41 3.03 -15.31
C THR A 88 10.67 2.70 -16.59
N THR A 89 11.28 1.91 -17.46
CA THR A 89 10.63 1.34 -18.64
C THR A 89 9.90 0.02 -18.33
N SER A 90 10.01 -0.49 -17.08
CA SER A 90 9.24 -1.65 -16.64
C SER A 90 7.74 -1.35 -16.73
N LYS A 91 6.98 -2.34 -17.19
CA LYS A 91 5.52 -2.29 -17.33
C LYS A 91 4.81 -3.22 -16.37
N THR A 92 5.51 -3.69 -15.35
CA THR A 92 4.96 -4.58 -14.33
C THR A 92 5.68 -4.42 -13.01
N VAL A 93 4.94 -4.66 -11.91
CA VAL A 93 5.45 -4.72 -10.54
C VAL A 93 4.63 -5.72 -9.73
N THR A 94 5.27 -6.38 -8.76
CA THR A 94 4.60 -7.26 -7.81
C THR A 94 4.84 -6.74 -6.40
N PHE A 95 3.75 -6.62 -5.63
CA PHE A 95 3.76 -6.36 -4.21
C PHE A 95 3.44 -7.66 -3.47
N SER A 96 4.12 -7.92 -2.37
CA SER A 96 3.96 -9.14 -1.58
C SER A 96 3.93 -8.81 -0.10
N TYR A 97 3.40 -9.71 0.71
CA TYR A 97 3.21 -9.53 2.15
C TYR A 97 2.22 -8.40 2.47
N LEU A 98 1.19 -8.28 1.62
CA LEU A 98 0.12 -7.31 1.85
C LEU A 98 -0.67 -7.71 3.09
N ASP A 99 -1.04 -6.71 3.87
CA ASP A 99 -1.97 -6.87 4.98
C ASP A 99 -3.43 -6.86 4.47
N GLU A 100 -4.38 -7.05 5.36
CA GLU A 100 -5.80 -7.10 5.03
C GLU A 100 -6.49 -5.73 5.13
N LEU A 101 -5.72 -4.68 4.86
CA LEU A 101 -6.21 -3.32 4.81
C LEU A 101 -6.52 -2.90 3.36
N PRO A 102 -7.22 -1.78 3.17
CA PRO A 102 -7.37 -1.17 1.86
C PRO A 102 -6.00 -0.72 1.31
N HIS A 103 -5.73 -1.09 0.07
CA HIS A 103 -4.52 -0.73 -0.67
C HIS A 103 -4.85 0.12 -1.89
N ARG A 104 -3.88 0.89 -2.36
CA ARG A 104 -3.98 1.68 -3.57
C ARG A 104 -2.68 1.61 -4.38
N PHE A 105 -2.80 1.14 -5.61
CA PHE A 105 -1.75 1.23 -6.61
C PHE A 105 -1.99 2.43 -7.52
N GLU A 106 -0.93 3.16 -7.85
CA GLU A 106 -0.97 4.28 -8.78
C GLU A 106 0.22 4.22 -9.73
N VAL A 107 -0.03 4.54 -10.99
CA VAL A 107 1.00 4.63 -12.04
C VAL A 107 0.76 5.86 -12.90
N ARG A 108 1.83 6.53 -13.29
CA ARG A 108 1.82 7.67 -14.20
C ARG A 108 2.87 7.51 -15.30
N ALA A 109 2.55 8.03 -16.46
CA ALA A 109 3.43 8.03 -17.62
C ALA A 109 4.22 9.34 -17.73
N ARG A 110 5.39 9.29 -18.39
CA ARG A 110 6.12 10.45 -18.88
C ARG A 110 6.41 10.28 -20.35
N GLY A 111 6.18 11.33 -21.13
CA GLY A 111 6.38 11.35 -22.57
C GLY A 111 7.82 11.60 -22.99
N GLU A 112 8.10 11.44 -24.28
CA GLU A 112 9.38 11.78 -24.90
C GLU A 112 9.69 13.29 -24.80
N ASN A 113 8.67 14.13 -24.65
CA ASN A 113 8.76 15.57 -24.42
C ASN A 113 8.92 15.97 -22.95
N ASP A 114 9.18 15.01 -22.04
CA ASP A 114 9.26 15.15 -20.59
C ASP A 114 7.95 15.57 -19.88
N GLU A 115 6.85 15.67 -20.60
CA GLU A 115 5.54 15.88 -19.99
C GLU A 115 5.14 14.68 -19.14
N ILE A 116 4.53 14.94 -17.99
CA ILE A 116 4.10 13.91 -17.04
C ILE A 116 2.58 13.88 -17.02
N GLN A 117 2.02 12.70 -17.07
CA GLN A 117 0.59 12.48 -16.87
C GLN A 117 0.11 13.18 -15.60
N GLU A 118 -0.84 14.10 -15.73
CA GLU A 118 -1.31 14.96 -14.63
C GLU A 118 -2.08 14.14 -13.58
N ILE A 119 -3.01 13.31 -14.01
CA ILE A 119 -3.82 12.46 -13.13
C ILE A 119 -3.33 11.02 -13.27
N PRO A 120 -2.67 10.44 -12.24
CA PRO A 120 -2.24 9.05 -12.28
C PRO A 120 -3.40 8.08 -12.47
N THR A 121 -3.16 7.00 -13.19
CA THR A 121 -4.10 5.89 -13.23
C THR A 121 -3.97 5.08 -11.95
N SER A 122 -5.08 4.79 -11.30
CA SER A 122 -5.11 4.13 -9.99
C SER A 122 -6.03 2.92 -9.95
N SER A 123 -5.76 2.02 -9.01
CA SER A 123 -6.63 0.93 -8.60
C SER A 123 -6.59 0.80 -7.08
N GLY A 124 -7.73 0.99 -6.43
CA GLY A 124 -7.94 0.73 -5.01
C GLY A 124 -8.53 -0.67 -4.82
N PHE A 125 -8.05 -1.43 -3.85
CA PHE A 125 -8.52 -2.79 -3.58
C PHE A 125 -8.33 -3.15 -2.11
N ILE A 126 -8.92 -4.28 -1.68
CA ILE A 126 -8.73 -4.86 -0.35
C ILE A 126 -8.06 -6.21 -0.53
N THR A 127 -7.14 -6.55 0.36
CA THR A 127 -6.61 -7.92 0.48
C THR A 127 -7.42 -8.66 1.54
N ASP A 128 -7.87 -9.86 1.21
CA ASP A 128 -8.58 -10.81 2.08
C ASP A 128 -7.97 -12.20 1.80
N ALA A 129 -6.75 -12.40 2.30
CA ALA A 129 -5.91 -13.56 2.01
C ALA A 129 -5.96 -14.62 3.11
N ILE A 130 -6.59 -14.27 4.25
CA ILE A 130 -6.74 -15.14 5.40
C ILE A 130 -8.24 -15.34 5.62
N GLU A 131 -8.69 -16.56 5.48
CA GLU A 131 -10.08 -16.93 5.68
C GLU A 131 -10.24 -17.72 6.98
N GLY A 132 -11.19 -17.31 7.81
CA GLY A 132 -11.60 -17.96 9.05
C GLY A 132 -10.61 -17.83 10.18
N ALA A 133 -10.99 -18.38 11.34
CA ALA A 133 -10.27 -18.21 12.59
C ALA A 133 -8.77 -18.51 12.48
N SER A 134 -7.93 -17.50 12.67
CA SER A 134 -6.49 -17.60 12.45
C SER A 134 -5.69 -16.84 13.51
N LEU A 135 -4.44 -17.24 13.71
CA LEU A 135 -3.42 -16.51 14.47
C LEU A 135 -2.31 -16.08 13.50
N ILE A 136 -2.03 -14.80 13.47
CA ILE A 136 -1.06 -14.24 12.54
C ILE A 136 -0.12 -13.25 13.25
N LEU A 137 1.07 -13.06 12.70
CA LEU A 137 1.94 -11.96 13.07
C LEU A 137 1.72 -10.79 12.12
N PHE A 138 1.67 -9.58 12.68
CA PHE A 138 1.49 -8.34 11.95
C PHE A 138 2.52 -7.29 12.41
N PRO A 139 3.10 -6.50 11.47
CA PRO A 139 2.97 -6.61 10.00
C PRO A 139 3.65 -7.85 9.44
N TYR A 140 3.26 -8.31 8.25
CA TYR A 140 3.80 -9.53 7.64
C TYR A 140 5.25 -9.41 7.18
N ARG A 141 5.75 -8.19 7.07
CA ARG A 141 7.13 -7.88 6.74
C ARG A 141 7.54 -6.55 7.36
N GLN A 142 8.70 -6.54 8.01
CA GLN A 142 9.33 -5.32 8.52
C GLN A 142 10.78 -5.19 8.05
N THR A 143 11.27 -3.95 8.00
CA THR A 143 12.68 -3.64 7.81
C THR A 143 13.12 -2.72 8.94
N SER A 144 14.27 -3.03 9.55
CA SER A 144 14.80 -2.33 10.73
C SER A 144 16.33 -2.26 10.64
N ASN A 145 16.96 -1.42 11.45
CA ASN A 145 18.43 -1.38 11.59
C ASN A 145 18.87 -2.15 12.83
N VAL A 146 20.13 -2.56 12.86
CA VAL A 146 20.72 -3.14 14.09
C VAL A 146 20.65 -2.13 15.23
N GLY A 147 20.15 -2.57 16.37
CA GLY A 147 19.98 -1.75 17.58
C GLY A 147 18.56 -1.17 17.75
N ASP A 148 17.74 -1.16 16.70
CA ASP A 148 16.34 -0.73 16.80
C ASP A 148 15.51 -1.72 17.62
N THR A 149 14.42 -1.24 18.21
CA THR A 149 13.36 -2.08 18.78
C THR A 149 12.19 -2.08 17.82
N LEU A 150 11.78 -3.25 17.40
CA LEU A 150 10.58 -3.44 16.59
C LEU A 150 9.47 -4.08 17.43
N THR A 151 8.24 -3.82 17.06
CA THR A 151 7.05 -4.41 17.68
C THR A 151 6.33 -5.27 16.68
N VAL A 152 6.00 -6.49 17.09
CA VAL A 152 5.21 -7.45 16.34
C VAL A 152 3.93 -7.72 17.12
N ALA A 153 2.79 -7.57 16.46
CA ALA A 153 1.50 -7.95 17.04
C ALA A 153 1.18 -9.40 16.68
N VAL A 154 0.76 -10.18 17.67
CA VAL A 154 0.04 -11.43 17.43
C VAL A 154 -1.43 -11.07 17.34
N MET A 155 -2.05 -11.36 16.19
CA MET A 155 -3.44 -11.03 15.89
C MET A 155 -4.31 -12.27 15.89
N LEU A 156 -5.51 -12.11 16.40
CA LEU A 156 -6.66 -12.97 16.09
C LEU A 156 -7.30 -12.43 14.84
N GLU A 157 -7.56 -13.32 13.87
CA GLU A 157 -8.18 -12.96 12.59
C GLU A 157 -9.45 -13.76 12.41
N GLU A 158 -10.57 -13.08 12.05
CA GLU A 158 -11.89 -13.65 11.77
C GLU A 158 -12.39 -14.67 12.80
N VAL A 159 -12.11 -14.46 14.07
CA VAL A 159 -12.53 -15.37 15.13
C VAL A 159 -13.99 -15.13 15.54
N THR A 160 -14.60 -16.17 16.08
CA THR A 160 -15.97 -16.10 16.61
C THR A 160 -16.03 -16.73 17.99
N ASP A 161 -16.63 -16.00 18.95
CA ASP A 161 -16.95 -16.47 20.29
C ASP A 161 -15.74 -16.90 21.15
N ILE A 162 -14.58 -16.26 20.97
CA ILE A 162 -13.32 -16.64 21.64
C ILE A 162 -13.22 -16.00 23.04
N ILE A 163 -12.82 -16.81 24.02
CA ILE A 163 -12.54 -16.40 25.39
C ILE A 163 -11.07 -16.57 25.79
N GLY A 164 -10.27 -17.25 24.98
CA GLY A 164 -8.84 -17.47 25.26
C GLY A 164 -8.06 -17.92 24.04
N ALA A 165 -6.78 -17.59 24.06
CA ALA A 165 -5.84 -17.98 23.06
C ALA A 165 -4.46 -18.27 23.66
N GLU A 166 -3.77 -19.31 23.15
CA GLU A 166 -2.39 -19.64 23.49
C GLU A 166 -1.58 -19.75 22.22
N PHE A 167 -0.31 -19.43 22.30
CA PHE A 167 0.62 -19.57 21.16
C PHE A 167 2.08 -19.62 21.64
N THR A 168 2.94 -20.01 20.72
CA THR A 168 4.39 -19.90 20.85
C THR A 168 4.94 -19.11 19.69
N LEU A 169 5.70 -18.04 19.96
CA LEU A 169 6.51 -17.31 19.00
C LEU A 169 7.95 -17.83 19.06
N THR A 170 8.51 -18.27 17.93
CA THR A 170 9.90 -18.67 17.80
C THR A 170 10.66 -17.66 16.95
N TYR A 171 11.84 -17.25 17.40
CA TYR A 171 12.74 -16.33 16.74
C TYR A 171 14.21 -16.74 16.90
N ASP A 172 15.09 -16.23 16.04
CA ASP A 172 16.55 -16.48 16.17
C ASP A 172 17.14 -15.61 17.29
N PRO A 173 17.60 -16.20 18.41
CA PRO A 173 18.15 -15.42 19.52
C PRO A 173 19.51 -14.76 19.19
N THR A 174 20.14 -15.13 18.07
CA THR A 174 21.34 -14.42 17.59
C THR A 174 20.99 -13.13 16.85
N GLY A 175 19.75 -13.00 16.36
CA GLY A 175 19.24 -11.84 15.64
C GLY A 175 18.44 -10.89 16.52
N PHE A 176 17.81 -11.42 17.58
CA PHE A 176 16.87 -10.66 18.41
C PHE A 176 16.99 -10.96 19.90
N LEU A 177 16.68 -9.94 20.69
CA LEU A 177 16.46 -10.06 22.14
C LEU A 177 15.02 -9.69 22.43
N PHE A 178 14.32 -10.50 23.22
CA PHE A 178 13.03 -10.13 23.81
C PHE A 178 13.22 -8.98 24.79
N ILE A 179 12.39 -7.95 24.68
CA ILE A 179 12.43 -6.78 25.54
C ILE A 179 11.22 -6.75 26.46
N ASP A 180 10.01 -6.79 25.86
CA ASP A 180 8.77 -6.61 26.59
C ASP A 180 7.57 -7.15 25.80
N SER A 181 6.44 -7.25 26.47
CA SER A 181 5.16 -7.56 25.84
C SER A 181 4.04 -6.75 26.48
N GLN A 182 3.05 -6.39 25.67
CA GLN A 182 1.86 -5.65 26.08
C GLN A 182 0.61 -6.39 25.59
N THR A 183 -0.45 -6.36 26.39
CA THR A 183 -1.76 -6.90 26.00
C THR A 183 -2.32 -6.13 24.80
N GLY A 184 -2.98 -6.83 23.88
CA GLY A 184 -3.67 -6.24 22.75
C GLY A 184 -5.16 -5.97 23.04
N ALA A 185 -5.86 -5.44 22.02
CA ALA A 185 -7.27 -5.06 22.12
C ALA A 185 -8.23 -6.23 22.45
N PHE A 186 -7.86 -7.46 22.12
CA PHE A 186 -8.62 -8.66 22.53
C PHE A 186 -8.79 -8.72 24.03
N ALA A 187 -7.71 -8.50 24.76
CA ALA A 187 -7.71 -8.54 26.23
C ALA A 187 -8.69 -7.51 26.81
N ASP A 188 -8.73 -6.31 26.25
CA ASP A 188 -9.65 -5.25 26.69
C ASP A 188 -11.11 -5.62 26.39
N SER A 189 -11.37 -6.26 25.26
CA SER A 189 -12.73 -6.62 24.83
C SER A 189 -13.39 -7.69 25.70
N ILE A 190 -12.62 -8.61 26.29
CA ILE A 190 -13.11 -9.66 27.18
C ILE A 190 -13.13 -9.28 28.68
N GLN A 191 -12.63 -8.08 29.02
CA GLN A 191 -12.47 -7.59 30.41
C GLN A 191 -13.75 -7.20 31.15
N ALA A 192 -14.88 -7.12 30.52
CA ALA A 192 -16.00 -6.33 31.06
C ALA A 192 -16.58 -6.77 32.43
N THR A 193 -16.23 -7.90 32.97
CA THR A 193 -16.70 -8.35 34.30
C THR A 193 -15.73 -9.24 35.08
N GLY A 194 -14.44 -9.25 34.77
CA GLY A 194 -13.48 -10.12 35.45
C GLY A 194 -12.02 -9.80 35.17
N LEU A 195 -11.14 -10.33 35.97
CA LEU A 195 -9.70 -10.29 35.73
C LEU A 195 -9.40 -11.13 34.48
N GLN A 196 -8.66 -10.56 33.54
CA GLN A 196 -8.01 -11.34 32.48
C GLN A 196 -6.69 -11.89 33.02
N VAL A 197 -6.31 -13.06 32.53
CA VAL A 197 -5.00 -13.64 32.81
C VAL A 197 -4.19 -13.57 31.52
N VAL A 198 -3.04 -12.92 31.62
CA VAL A 198 -2.01 -12.93 30.57
C VAL A 198 -0.77 -13.52 31.20
N GLU A 199 -0.32 -14.63 30.64
CA GLU A 199 0.94 -15.27 31.04
C GLU A 199 1.89 -15.23 29.85
N VAL A 200 3.10 -14.71 30.09
CA VAL A 200 4.17 -14.66 29.09
C VAL A 200 5.42 -15.27 29.69
N ASP A 201 5.94 -16.30 29.04
CA ASP A 201 7.17 -16.98 29.44
C ASP A 201 8.24 -16.81 28.34
N PRO A 202 9.11 -15.78 28.45
CA PRO A 202 10.17 -15.53 27.51
C PRO A 202 11.43 -16.33 27.83
N VAL A 203 11.89 -17.13 26.89
CA VAL A 203 13.22 -17.75 26.92
C VAL A 203 13.97 -17.39 25.63
N PRO A 204 15.32 -17.46 25.61
CA PRO A 204 16.07 -17.14 24.40
C PRO A 204 15.56 -17.92 23.17
N GLY A 205 15.12 -17.20 22.14
CA GLY A 205 14.59 -17.77 20.91
C GLY A 205 13.10 -18.18 20.96
N LYS A 206 12.42 -18.00 22.08
CA LYS A 206 11.03 -18.44 22.24
C LYS A 206 10.25 -17.55 23.20
N VAL A 207 9.01 -17.21 22.85
CA VAL A 207 8.02 -16.62 23.75
C VAL A 207 6.77 -17.48 23.71
N SER A 208 6.37 -18.03 24.87
CA SER A 208 5.07 -18.68 25.03
C SER A 208 4.13 -17.72 25.74
N ALA A 209 2.91 -17.57 25.26
CA ALA A 209 1.93 -16.67 25.86
C ALA A 209 0.53 -17.29 25.85
N SER A 210 -0.23 -16.98 26.90
CA SER A 210 -1.63 -17.33 27.05
C SER A 210 -2.41 -16.09 27.50
N VAL A 211 -3.49 -15.80 26.80
CA VAL A 211 -4.42 -14.74 27.14
C VAL A 211 -5.81 -15.37 27.30
N THR A 212 -6.42 -15.26 28.46
CA THR A 212 -7.69 -15.91 28.71
C THR A 212 -8.59 -15.05 29.61
N ALA A 213 -9.89 -15.10 29.38
CA ALA A 213 -10.89 -14.49 30.25
C ALA A 213 -10.90 -15.19 31.61
N ALA A 214 -11.14 -14.43 32.66
CA ALA A 214 -11.28 -14.99 34.01
C ALA A 214 -12.47 -15.94 34.14
N ALA A 215 -12.36 -16.86 35.06
CA ALA A 215 -13.46 -17.78 35.36
C ALA A 215 -14.73 -17.01 35.74
N GLY A 216 -15.85 -17.29 35.07
CA GLY A 216 -17.14 -16.61 35.29
C GLY A 216 -17.33 -15.36 34.39
N SER A 217 -16.39 -14.96 33.56
CA SER A 217 -16.62 -13.96 32.53
C SER A 217 -17.65 -14.50 31.51
N ALA A 218 -18.67 -13.69 31.23
CA ALA A 218 -19.71 -14.01 30.26
C ALA A 218 -19.42 -13.41 28.87
N LYS A 219 -18.23 -12.82 28.67
CA LYS A 219 -17.89 -12.16 27.43
C LYS A 219 -16.90 -12.97 26.60
N SER A 220 -17.27 -13.12 25.36
CA SER A 220 -16.41 -13.62 24.30
C SER A 220 -16.16 -12.53 23.26
N PHE A 221 -15.18 -12.73 22.43
CA PHE A 221 -14.79 -11.84 21.35
C PHE A 221 -15.08 -12.50 19.99
N SER A 222 -15.60 -11.69 19.08
CA SER A 222 -15.74 -12.05 17.66
C SER A 222 -15.19 -10.93 16.79
N GLY A 223 -14.45 -11.29 15.74
CA GLY A 223 -13.83 -10.35 14.82
C GLY A 223 -12.30 -10.49 14.75
N THR A 224 -11.64 -9.40 14.41
CA THR A 224 -10.19 -9.28 14.30
C THR A 224 -9.66 -8.35 15.36
N ALA A 225 -8.63 -8.75 16.10
CA ALA A 225 -8.00 -7.92 17.13
C ALA A 225 -6.57 -8.35 17.45
N SER A 226 -5.76 -7.42 17.95
CA SER A 226 -4.46 -7.75 18.54
C SER A 226 -4.64 -8.53 19.83
N LEU A 227 -3.98 -9.67 19.93
CA LEU A 227 -3.92 -10.52 21.13
C LEU A 227 -2.87 -10.01 22.10
N ILE A 228 -1.64 -9.82 21.60
CA ILE A 228 -0.49 -9.33 22.35
C ILE A 228 0.47 -8.63 21.40
N MET A 229 1.19 -7.63 21.91
CA MET A 229 2.27 -6.95 21.19
C MET A 229 3.60 -7.32 21.82
N ILE A 230 4.55 -7.77 21.04
CA ILE A 230 5.86 -8.24 21.47
C ILE A 230 6.95 -7.32 20.92
N SER A 231 7.77 -6.79 21.82
CA SER A 231 8.89 -5.92 21.47
C SER A 231 10.19 -6.73 21.43
N LEU A 232 10.87 -6.68 20.28
CA LEU A 232 12.14 -7.35 20.03
C LEU A 232 13.20 -6.32 19.65
N LYS A 233 14.36 -6.37 20.28
CA LYS A 233 15.53 -5.58 19.90
C LYS A 233 16.36 -6.34 18.87
N THR A 234 16.67 -5.68 17.76
CA THR A 234 17.52 -6.24 16.71
C THR A 234 19.00 -6.17 17.14
N VAL A 235 19.73 -7.29 17.03
CA VAL A 235 21.14 -7.35 17.45
C VAL A 235 22.09 -7.74 16.35
N LYS A 236 21.59 -8.21 15.21
CA LYS A 236 22.40 -8.63 14.06
C LYS A 236 21.70 -8.33 12.75
N ALA A 237 22.46 -7.86 11.75
CA ALA A 237 21.96 -7.72 10.39
C ALA A 237 21.71 -9.08 9.73
N GLY A 238 20.66 -9.17 8.93
CA GLY A 238 20.28 -10.39 8.22
C GLY A 238 18.80 -10.42 7.85
N THR A 239 18.39 -11.55 7.28
CA THR A 239 16.98 -11.84 7.01
C THR A 239 16.56 -12.94 7.97
N PHE A 240 15.50 -12.71 8.71
CA PHE A 240 15.01 -13.57 9.76
C PHE A 240 13.53 -13.85 9.58
N THR A 241 13.07 -14.99 10.08
CA THR A 241 11.66 -15.35 10.12
C THR A 241 11.23 -15.54 11.56
N LEU A 242 10.14 -14.88 11.94
CA LEU A 242 9.41 -15.18 13.16
C LEU A 242 8.34 -16.22 12.84
N THR A 243 8.17 -17.21 13.69
CA THR A 243 7.23 -18.31 13.45
C THR A 243 6.27 -18.46 14.63
N LEU A 244 4.96 -18.48 14.34
CA LEU A 244 3.94 -18.89 15.30
C LEU A 244 3.79 -20.40 15.29
N GLY A 245 3.63 -20.98 16.48
CA GLY A 245 3.36 -22.40 16.66
C GLY A 245 2.50 -22.64 17.92
N ASN A 246 2.07 -23.88 18.11
CA ASN A 246 1.26 -24.33 19.25
C ASN A 246 0.04 -23.43 19.51
N GLY A 247 -0.59 -22.92 18.44
CA GLY A 247 -1.76 -22.08 18.57
C GLY A 247 -2.96 -22.88 19.08
N VAL A 248 -3.65 -22.34 20.10
CA VAL A 248 -4.92 -22.85 20.62
C VAL A 248 -5.87 -21.67 20.77
N LEU A 249 -7.07 -21.82 20.24
CA LEU A 249 -8.19 -20.91 20.50
C LEU A 249 -9.27 -21.64 21.26
N VAL A 250 -9.93 -20.98 22.19
CA VAL A 250 -10.96 -21.57 23.05
C VAL A 250 -12.21 -20.68 22.99
N ASP A 251 -13.36 -21.31 22.71
CA ASP A 251 -14.67 -20.64 22.68
C ASP A 251 -15.29 -20.44 24.06
N SER A 252 -16.43 -19.75 24.14
CA SER A 252 -17.18 -19.51 25.38
C SER A 252 -17.68 -20.79 26.07
N ASN A 253 -17.79 -21.89 25.35
CA ASN A 253 -18.13 -23.21 25.87
C ASN A 253 -16.90 -23.99 26.32
N ARG A 254 -15.71 -23.35 26.29
CA ARG A 254 -14.40 -23.97 26.60
C ARG A 254 -14.02 -25.11 25.66
N GLN A 255 -14.49 -25.04 24.41
CA GLN A 255 -14.11 -25.99 23.38
C GLN A 255 -13.00 -25.40 22.50
N PRO A 256 -12.06 -26.22 22.02
CA PRO A 256 -11.03 -25.77 21.11
C PRO A 256 -11.66 -25.37 19.77
N VAL A 257 -11.24 -24.23 19.25
CA VAL A 257 -11.63 -23.74 17.91
C VAL A 257 -10.51 -24.08 16.93
N THR A 258 -10.90 -24.61 15.76
CA THR A 258 -9.93 -24.94 14.71
C THR A 258 -9.29 -23.67 14.19
N ILE A 259 -7.96 -23.62 14.18
CA ILE A 259 -7.18 -22.56 13.59
C ILE A 259 -6.92 -22.90 12.13
N ASN A 260 -7.42 -22.06 11.22
CA ASN A 260 -7.25 -22.26 9.79
C ASN A 260 -5.84 -21.92 9.35
N ARG A 261 -5.21 -20.91 9.96
CA ARG A 261 -3.86 -20.47 9.61
C ARG A 261 -3.05 -20.00 10.82
N LEU A 262 -1.80 -20.43 10.86
CA LEU A 262 -0.74 -19.84 11.67
C LEU A 262 0.26 -19.18 10.71
N ARG A 263 0.38 -17.85 10.77
CA ARG A 263 1.27 -17.13 9.86
C ARG A 263 2.34 -16.38 10.62
N GLY A 264 3.58 -16.62 10.25
CA GLY A 264 4.76 -15.90 10.72
C GLY A 264 5.01 -14.60 9.95
N GLU A 265 6.13 -13.95 10.30
CA GLU A 265 6.58 -12.69 9.73
C GLU A 265 7.99 -12.82 9.16
N LEU A 266 8.30 -12.05 8.11
CA LEU A 266 9.63 -11.90 7.54
C LEU A 266 10.24 -10.56 7.97
N LEU A 267 11.39 -10.63 8.64
CA LEU A 267 12.15 -9.46 9.11
C LEU A 267 13.44 -9.30 8.31
N VAL A 268 13.70 -8.08 7.87
CA VAL A 268 14.96 -7.70 7.24
C VAL A 268 15.65 -6.66 8.12
N VAL A 269 16.80 -7.01 8.69
CA VAL A 269 17.62 -6.13 9.53
C VAL A 269 18.84 -5.68 8.73
N LYS A 270 19.05 -4.37 8.62
CA LYS A 270 20.16 -3.72 7.90
C LYS A 270 21.26 -3.29 8.84
#